data_2d1752f3440fdcaa201457f462fe6f94
#
_entry.id   2d1752f3440fdcaa201457f462fe6f94
#
_cell.length_a   1.000
_cell.length_b   1.000
_cell.length_c   1.000
_cell.angle_alpha   90.00
_cell.angle_beta   90.00
_cell.angle_gamma   90.00
#
_symmetry.space_group_name_H-M   'P 1'
#
loop_
_entity.id
_entity.type
_entity.pdbx_description
1 polymer ?
#
loop_
_entity_poly.entity_id
_entity_poly.type
_entity_poly.pdbx_seq_one_letter_code
_entity_poly.pdbx_strand_id
1 'polypeptide(L)'
;MLGSRIAVLRRAKGWSQSELARRLQVSPSAVGMYEQGRREPAAEVLVALSEQLGVTVDYLLTGKMTEESSESAEKAFETMLQEAQARLAKRKTSPLSRQELAVLFAAMLMES
;
A
#
# COMPACT_ATOMS: atom_id res chain seq x y z
N MET A 1 9.86 0.60 14.67
CA MET A 1 9.43 1.83 15.33
C MET A 1 8.52 2.63 14.42
N LEU A 2 7.55 3.32 14.97
CA LEU A 2 6.57 4.10 14.21
C LEU A 2 7.23 5.12 13.28
N GLY A 3 8.16 5.92 13.79
CA GLY A 3 8.81 6.96 12.99
C GLY A 3 9.55 6.42 11.77
N SER A 4 10.23 5.31 11.92
CA SER A 4 10.93 4.65 10.82
C SER A 4 9.95 4.15 9.74
N ARG A 5 8.81 3.61 10.16
CA ARG A 5 7.78 3.14 9.22
C ARG A 5 7.17 4.30 8.46
N ILE A 6 6.89 5.40 9.12
CA ILE A 6 6.38 6.62 8.46
C ILE A 6 7.37 7.07 7.39
N ALA A 7 8.65 7.16 7.71
CA ALA A 7 9.68 7.59 6.77
C ALA A 7 9.79 6.64 5.55
N VAL A 8 9.80 5.33 5.79
CA VAL A 8 9.86 4.33 4.72
C VAL A 8 8.65 4.42 3.79
N LEU A 9 7.45 4.49 4.36
CA LEU A 9 6.21 4.56 3.58
C LEU A 9 6.11 5.88 2.81
N ARG A 10 6.52 6.98 3.42
CA ARG A 10 6.58 8.29 2.77
C ARG A 10 7.48 8.25 1.54
N ARG A 11 8.69 7.72 1.70
CA ARG A 11 9.67 7.60 0.61
C ARG A 11 9.17 6.68 -0.50
N ALA A 12 8.48 5.60 -0.14
CA ALA A 12 7.88 4.69 -1.10
C ALA A 12 6.82 5.38 -1.96
N LYS A 13 6.13 6.39 -1.42
CA LYS A 13 5.20 7.23 -2.18
C LYS A 13 5.90 8.32 -3.01
N GLY A 14 7.19 8.51 -2.84
CA GLY A 14 7.93 9.58 -3.49
C GLY A 14 7.68 10.96 -2.90
N TRP A 15 7.21 11.04 -1.66
CA TRP A 15 6.88 12.31 -1.01
C TRP A 15 8.02 12.83 -0.15
N SER A 16 8.19 14.15 -0.15
CA SER A 16 9.04 14.83 0.82
C SER A 16 8.32 14.92 2.16
N GLN A 17 9.05 15.29 3.23
CA GLN A 17 8.45 15.58 4.52
C GLN A 17 7.43 16.71 4.41
N SER A 18 7.72 17.73 3.61
CA SER A 18 6.80 18.85 3.36
C SER A 18 5.52 18.41 2.66
N GLU A 19 5.61 17.51 1.70
CA GLU A 19 4.44 16.98 1.00
C GLU A 19 3.55 16.16 1.95
N LEU A 20 4.14 15.29 2.76
CA LEU A 20 3.40 14.54 3.75
C LEU A 20 2.73 15.48 4.78
N ALA A 21 3.48 16.49 5.25
CA ALA A 21 2.95 17.49 6.18
C ALA A 21 1.71 18.20 5.60
N ARG A 22 1.78 18.59 4.34
CA ARG A 22 0.65 19.21 3.63
C ARG A 22 -0.57 18.28 3.62
N ARG A 23 -0.36 17.02 3.32
CA ARG A 23 -1.44 16.01 3.27
C ARG A 23 -2.05 15.73 4.63
N LEU A 24 -1.26 15.83 5.69
CA LEU A 24 -1.71 15.64 7.06
C LEU A 24 -2.22 16.92 7.72
N GLN A 25 -2.06 18.07 7.06
CA GLN A 25 -2.37 19.40 7.59
C GLN A 25 -1.60 19.70 8.89
N VAL A 26 -0.33 19.33 8.91
CA VAL A 26 0.61 19.62 10.01
C VAL A 26 1.85 20.33 9.44
N SER A 27 2.72 20.82 10.31
CA SER A 27 3.97 21.44 9.87
C SER A 27 4.99 20.40 9.40
N PRO A 28 5.89 20.76 8.46
CA PRO A 28 7.01 19.87 8.10
C PRO A 28 7.88 19.49 9.29
N SER A 29 8.06 20.40 10.24
CA SER A 29 8.79 20.13 11.48
C SER A 29 8.13 19.02 12.30
N ALA A 30 6.79 18.99 12.34
CA ALA A 30 6.05 17.94 13.04
C ALA A 30 6.32 16.57 12.40
N VAL A 31 6.29 16.48 11.07
CA VAL A 31 6.61 15.23 10.36
C VAL A 31 8.03 14.77 10.69
N GLY A 32 9.00 15.70 10.66
CA GLY A 32 10.38 15.39 11.05
C GLY A 32 10.48 14.83 12.46
N MET A 33 9.77 15.43 13.40
CA MET A 33 9.74 14.95 14.79
C MET A 33 9.09 13.57 14.92
N TYR A 34 8.02 13.31 14.19
CA TYR A 34 7.39 11.98 14.16
C TYR A 34 8.36 10.92 13.65
N GLU A 35 9.06 11.21 12.54
CA GLU A 35 10.00 10.28 11.94
C GLU A 35 11.21 10.00 12.83
N GLN A 36 11.63 10.98 13.62
CA GLN A 36 12.74 10.85 14.55
C GLN A 36 12.34 10.24 15.90
N GLY A 37 11.04 10.03 16.14
CA GLY A 37 10.55 9.52 17.41
C GLY A 37 10.60 10.54 18.56
N ARG A 38 10.76 11.83 18.24
CA ARG A 38 10.78 12.92 19.24
C ARG A 38 9.39 13.37 19.68
N ARG A 39 8.40 13.09 18.86
CA ARG A 39 7.02 13.43 19.13
C ARG A 39 6.13 12.31 18.61
N GLU A 40 5.14 11.92 19.40
CA GLU A 40 4.14 10.94 18.96
C GLU A 40 2.97 11.65 18.26
N PRO A 41 2.53 11.16 17.09
CA PRO A 41 1.35 11.70 16.45
C PRO A 41 0.11 11.49 17.33
N ALA A 42 -0.76 12.49 17.39
CA ALA A 42 -2.07 12.34 18.01
C ALA A 42 -2.90 11.31 17.23
N ALA A 43 -3.93 10.77 17.87
CA ALA A 43 -4.80 9.76 17.25
C ALA A 43 -5.36 10.21 15.90
N GLU A 44 -5.76 11.47 15.78
CA GLU A 44 -6.27 12.04 14.52
C GLU A 44 -5.20 12.03 13.42
N VAL A 45 -3.96 12.32 13.78
CA VAL A 45 -2.85 12.31 12.84
C VAL A 45 -2.51 10.88 12.43
N LEU A 46 -2.58 9.91 13.36
CA LEU A 46 -2.39 8.49 13.05
C LEU A 46 -3.41 7.99 12.03
N VAL A 47 -4.68 8.36 12.20
CA VAL A 47 -5.73 8.01 11.24
C VAL A 47 -5.43 8.63 9.87
N ALA A 48 -5.07 9.90 9.83
CA ALA A 48 -4.70 10.58 8.59
C ALA A 48 -3.48 9.93 7.92
N LEU A 49 -2.47 9.56 8.71
CA LEU A 49 -1.29 8.83 8.21
C LEU A 49 -1.69 7.50 7.57
N SER A 50 -2.56 6.73 8.22
CA SER A 50 -3.01 5.45 7.69
C SER A 50 -3.70 5.63 6.34
N GLU A 51 -4.55 6.63 6.22
CA GLU A 51 -5.27 6.94 4.99
C GLU A 51 -4.32 7.40 3.87
N GLN A 52 -3.42 8.32 4.17
CA GLN A 52 -2.49 8.86 3.17
C GLN A 52 -1.45 7.83 2.73
N LEU A 53 -0.97 7.01 3.64
CA LEU A 53 0.05 6.01 3.34
C LEU A 53 -0.53 4.67 2.86
N GLY A 54 -1.85 4.49 2.95
CA GLY A 54 -2.51 3.28 2.47
C GLY A 54 -2.26 2.05 3.33
N VAL A 55 -2.07 2.25 4.64
CA VAL A 55 -1.83 1.16 5.60
C VAL A 55 -2.79 1.33 6.78
N THR A 56 -2.91 0.28 7.60
CA THR A 56 -3.73 0.35 8.81
C THR A 56 -2.98 1.06 9.93
N VAL A 57 -3.73 1.61 10.89
CA VAL A 57 -3.13 2.17 12.12
C VAL A 57 -2.36 1.09 12.88
N ASP A 58 -2.90 -0.13 12.93
CA ASP A 58 -2.22 -1.26 13.56
C ASP A 58 -0.86 -1.53 12.93
N TYR A 59 -0.76 -1.50 11.61
CA TYR A 59 0.52 -1.67 10.92
C TYR A 59 1.49 -0.55 11.28
N LEU A 60 1.04 0.69 11.33
CA LEU A 60 1.88 1.82 11.73
C LEU A 60 2.45 1.62 13.13
N LEU A 61 1.64 1.16 14.07
CA LEU A 61 2.03 1.01 15.47
C LEU A 61 2.86 -0.25 15.74
N THR A 62 2.53 -1.36 15.09
CA THR A 62 3.12 -2.66 15.40
C THR A 62 4.07 -3.18 14.32
N GLY A 63 3.94 -2.70 13.09
CA GLY A 63 4.67 -3.23 11.93
C GLY A 63 4.19 -4.61 11.49
N LYS A 64 3.04 -5.05 11.99
CA LYS A 64 2.47 -6.37 11.67
C LYS A 64 1.17 -6.18 10.89
N MET A 65 1.02 -6.94 9.81
CA MET A 65 -0.25 -7.05 9.13
C MET A 65 -1.15 -7.98 9.93
N THR A 66 -2.44 -7.60 10.07
CA THR A 66 -3.42 -8.49 10.69
C THR A 66 -3.68 -9.69 9.77
N GLU A 67 -3.98 -10.87 10.35
CA GLU A 67 -4.30 -12.07 9.57
C GLU A 67 -5.46 -11.83 8.61
N GLU A 68 -6.45 -11.06 9.02
CA GLU A 68 -7.59 -10.70 8.17
C GLU A 68 -7.19 -9.93 6.92
N SER A 69 -6.26 -8.98 7.04
CA SER A 69 -5.75 -8.20 5.90
C SER A 69 -4.98 -9.09 4.92
N SER A 70 -4.21 -10.05 5.44
CA SER A 70 -3.45 -11.00 4.65
C SER A 70 -4.37 -11.93 3.87
N GLU A 71 -5.37 -12.52 4.52
CA GLU A 71 -6.35 -13.40 3.88
C GLU A 71 -7.17 -12.69 2.81
N SER A 72 -7.60 -11.46 3.08
CA SER A 72 -8.35 -10.65 2.12
C SER A 72 -7.52 -10.33 0.88
N ALA A 73 -6.25 -10.02 1.05
CA ALA A 73 -5.34 -9.74 -0.06
C ALA A 73 -5.10 -11.00 -0.91
N GLU A 74 -4.90 -12.16 -0.27
CA GLU A 74 -4.71 -13.43 -0.96
C GLU A 74 -5.96 -13.83 -1.74
N LYS A 75 -7.14 -13.68 -1.14
CA LYS A 75 -8.41 -13.98 -1.81
C LYS A 75 -8.66 -13.06 -3.01
N ALA A 76 -8.38 -11.78 -2.87
CA ALA A 76 -8.50 -10.83 -3.96
C ALA A 76 -7.57 -11.20 -5.12
N PHE A 77 -6.34 -11.59 -4.81
CA PHE A 77 -5.35 -12.01 -5.79
C PHE A 77 -5.80 -13.29 -6.52
N GLU A 78 -6.28 -14.29 -5.78
CA GLU A 78 -6.80 -15.55 -6.36
C GLU A 78 -8.00 -15.29 -7.26
N THR A 79 -8.93 -14.44 -6.82
CA THR A 79 -10.12 -14.07 -7.60
C THR A 79 -9.73 -13.39 -8.92
N MET A 80 -8.79 -12.44 -8.87
CA MET A 80 -8.27 -11.79 -10.07
C MET A 80 -7.63 -12.78 -11.03
N LEU A 81 -6.86 -13.72 -10.51
CA LEU A 81 -6.21 -14.76 -11.31
C LEU A 81 -7.24 -15.66 -12.00
N GLN A 82 -8.27 -16.10 -11.27
CA GLN A 82 -9.35 -16.92 -11.81
C GLN A 82 -10.14 -16.20 -12.88
N GLU A 83 -10.49 -14.93 -12.68
CA GLU A 83 -11.19 -14.12 -13.67
C GLU A 83 -10.37 -13.93 -14.94
N ALA A 84 -9.08 -13.68 -14.81
CA ALA A 84 -8.19 -13.53 -15.96
C ALA A 84 -8.13 -14.84 -16.77
N GLN A 85 -8.02 -15.98 -16.12
CA GLN A 85 -7.99 -17.29 -16.77
C GLN A 85 -9.32 -17.60 -17.47
N ALA A 86 -10.44 -17.27 -16.82
CA ALA A 86 -11.77 -17.48 -17.42
C ALA A 86 -11.99 -16.62 -18.67
N ARG A 87 -11.53 -15.38 -18.66
CA ARG A 87 -11.60 -14.49 -19.83
C ARG A 87 -10.77 -15.01 -21.00
N LEU A 88 -9.59 -15.52 -20.71
CA LEU A 88 -8.70 -16.11 -21.74
C LEU A 88 -9.28 -17.38 -22.33
N ALA A 89 -9.91 -18.23 -21.51
CA ALA A 89 -10.56 -19.45 -21.97
C ALA A 89 -11.73 -19.16 -22.92
N LYS A 90 -12.47 -18.08 -22.71
CA LYS A 90 -13.63 -17.69 -23.55
C LYS A 90 -13.24 -17.20 -24.95
N ARG A 91 -12.00 -16.77 -25.16
CA ARG A 91 -11.54 -16.21 -26.43
C ARG A 91 -11.09 -17.23 -27.46
N LYS A 92 -11.08 -18.52 -27.16
CA LYS A 92 -10.67 -19.62 -28.06
C LYS A 92 -9.33 -19.39 -28.77
N THR A 93 -8.44 -18.61 -28.17
CA THR A 93 -7.10 -18.39 -28.68
C THR A 93 -6.15 -19.43 -28.11
N SER A 94 -5.02 -19.64 -28.81
CA SER A 94 -3.96 -20.52 -28.31
C SER A 94 -3.63 -20.20 -26.86
N PRO A 95 -3.37 -21.20 -26.01
CA PRO A 95 -3.01 -20.91 -24.63
C PRO A 95 -1.80 -20.00 -24.56
N LEU A 96 -1.93 -18.90 -23.86
CA LEU A 96 -0.83 -17.98 -23.65
C LEU A 96 0.30 -18.67 -22.87
N SER A 97 1.53 -18.37 -23.22
CA SER A 97 2.67 -18.84 -22.47
C SER A 97 2.67 -18.21 -21.05
N ARG A 98 3.41 -18.82 -20.12
CA ARG A 98 3.54 -18.23 -18.77
C ARG A 98 4.08 -16.81 -18.81
N GLN A 99 4.98 -16.51 -19.74
CA GLN A 99 5.53 -15.17 -19.92
C GLN A 99 4.47 -14.18 -20.39
N GLU A 100 3.65 -14.56 -21.33
CA GLU A 100 2.56 -13.73 -21.83
C GLU A 100 1.52 -13.46 -20.75
N LEU A 101 1.18 -14.47 -19.95
CA LEU A 101 0.29 -14.33 -18.79
C LEU A 101 0.88 -13.38 -17.75
N ALA A 102 2.18 -13.49 -17.47
CA ALA A 102 2.86 -12.64 -16.52
C ALA A 102 2.88 -11.18 -16.98
N VAL A 103 3.11 -10.94 -18.27
CA VAL A 103 3.09 -9.59 -18.86
C VAL A 103 1.69 -8.99 -18.79
N LEU A 104 0.66 -9.75 -19.16
CA LEU A 104 -0.72 -9.33 -19.06
C LEU A 104 -1.11 -9.00 -17.62
N PHE A 105 -0.70 -9.84 -16.68
CA PHE A 105 -0.97 -9.66 -15.27
C PHE A 105 -0.29 -8.39 -14.73
N ALA A 106 0.97 -8.16 -15.09
CA ALA A 106 1.69 -6.96 -14.72
C ALA A 106 1.03 -5.70 -15.29
N ALA A 107 0.56 -5.75 -16.54
CA ALA A 107 -0.15 -4.65 -17.17
C ALA A 107 -1.48 -4.34 -16.45
N MET A 108 -2.21 -5.37 -16.02
CA MET A 108 -3.45 -5.20 -15.26
C MET A 108 -3.21 -4.57 -13.89
N LEU A 109 -2.12 -4.93 -13.23
CA LEU A 109 -1.74 -4.33 -11.94
C LEU A 109 -1.33 -2.86 -12.08
N MET A 110 -0.75 -2.48 -13.20
CA MET A 110 -0.35 -1.10 -13.46
C MET A 110 -1.53 -0.19 -13.78
N GLU A 111 -2.63 -0.72 -14.30
CA GLU A 111 -3.85 0.02 -14.62
C GLU A 111 -4.75 0.25 -13.39
N SER A 112 -4.52 -0.45 -12.32
CA SER A 112 -5.26 -0.25 -11.08
C SER A 112 -4.50 0.67 -10.13
#